data_1ac8cde83b7bc89ca03fc246d5bfe089
#
_entry.id   1ac8cde83b7bc89ca03fc246d5bfe089
#
_cell.length_a   1.000
_cell.length_b   1.000
_cell.length_c   1.000
_cell.angle_alpha   90.00
_cell.angle_beta   90.00
_cell.angle_gamma   90.00
#
_symmetry.space_group_name_H-M   'P 1'
#
loop_
_entity.id
_entity.type
_entity.pdbx_description
1 polymer ?
#
loop_
_entity_poly.entity_id
_entity_poly.type
_entity_poly.pdbx_seq_one_letter_code
_entity_poly.pdbx_strand_id
1 'polypeptide(L)'
;MDKKVLTTIDKVLEELMESLGVLVQSQISFNEEEATVLVELSAQKDNALLVGYHGKNLSALQTILGLMVFKKTGQWFHIVIDVDGYRQKRQAQVEEMARRALDQAKTTGQSIAIANLSPQERRQVHLFFKDDPDVETHSEGEGRNRQLIISLK
;
A
#
# COMPACT_ATOMS: atom_id res chain seq x y z
N MET A 1 -18.14 3.10 15.96
CA MET A 1 -18.30 1.70 15.48
C MET A 1 -18.62 0.76 16.63
N ASP A 2 -19.49 -0.25 16.42
CA ASP A 2 -19.87 -1.20 17.46
C ASP A 2 -18.67 -2.07 17.89
N LYS A 3 -18.45 -2.20 19.19
CA LYS A 3 -17.39 -3.03 19.78
C LYS A 3 -17.46 -4.51 19.35
N LYS A 4 -18.68 -5.00 19.08
CA LYS A 4 -18.91 -6.36 18.56
C LYS A 4 -18.31 -6.57 17.16
N VAL A 5 -18.34 -5.54 16.33
CA VAL A 5 -17.79 -5.63 14.96
C VAL A 5 -16.27 -5.71 15.01
N LEU A 6 -15.62 -4.88 15.83
CA LEU A 6 -14.15 -4.94 16.01
C LEU A 6 -13.71 -6.31 16.54
N THR A 7 -14.43 -6.87 17.52
CA THR A 7 -14.14 -8.24 18.02
C THR A 7 -14.35 -9.29 16.94
N THR A 8 -15.31 -9.10 16.03
CA THR A 8 -15.50 -10.04 14.92
C THR A 8 -14.37 -9.95 13.91
N ILE A 9 -13.90 -8.74 13.61
CA ILE A 9 -12.74 -8.53 12.71
C ILE A 9 -11.48 -9.16 13.29
N ASP A 10 -11.26 -9.01 14.61
CA ASP A 10 -10.12 -9.59 15.31
C ASP A 10 -10.11 -11.13 15.19
N LYS A 11 -11.23 -11.78 15.49
CA LYS A 11 -11.37 -13.24 15.33
C LYS A 11 -11.14 -13.72 13.89
N VAL A 12 -11.66 -12.96 12.91
CA VAL A 12 -11.46 -13.31 11.50
C VAL A 12 -10.00 -13.16 11.09
N LEU A 13 -9.33 -12.14 11.62
CA LEU A 13 -7.91 -11.94 11.42
C LEU A 13 -7.09 -13.08 12.02
N GLU A 14 -7.40 -13.49 13.27
CA GLU A 14 -6.75 -14.65 13.91
C GLU A 14 -6.92 -15.92 13.07
N GLU A 15 -8.14 -16.25 12.63
CA GLU A 15 -8.42 -17.40 11.75
C GLU A 15 -7.60 -17.35 10.45
N LEU A 16 -7.46 -16.16 9.85
CA LEU A 16 -6.68 -15.96 8.62
C LEU A 16 -5.19 -16.18 8.89
N MET A 17 -4.64 -15.61 9.96
CA MET A 17 -3.23 -15.74 10.31
C MET A 17 -2.87 -17.18 10.70
N GLU A 18 -3.72 -17.87 11.46
CA GLU A 18 -3.57 -19.30 11.74
C GLU A 18 -3.54 -20.15 10.47
N SER A 19 -4.45 -19.87 9.52
CA SER A 19 -4.50 -20.58 8.23
C SER A 19 -3.22 -20.40 7.40
N LEU A 20 -2.54 -19.26 7.56
CA LEU A 20 -1.27 -18.96 6.92
C LEU A 20 -0.07 -19.50 7.69
N GLY A 21 -0.26 -19.98 8.92
CA GLY A 21 0.82 -20.44 9.81
C GLY A 21 1.71 -19.29 10.30
N VAL A 22 1.21 -18.06 10.34
CA VAL A 22 1.97 -16.86 10.74
C VAL A 22 1.49 -16.37 12.09
N LEU A 23 2.45 -16.20 13.02
CA LEU A 23 2.18 -15.60 14.33
C LEU A 23 2.34 -14.09 14.26
N VAL A 24 1.27 -13.37 14.60
CA VAL A 24 1.26 -11.90 14.59
C VAL A 24 0.82 -11.36 15.96
N GLN A 25 1.31 -10.17 16.27
CA GLN A 25 0.68 -9.28 17.21
C GLN A 25 -0.20 -8.32 16.42
N SER A 26 -1.45 -8.15 16.78
CA SER A 26 -2.40 -7.27 16.09
C SER A 26 -2.93 -6.18 17.02
N GLN A 27 -3.12 -5.01 16.44
CA GLN A 27 -3.87 -3.92 17.06
C GLN A 27 -4.92 -3.44 16.07
N ILE A 28 -6.20 -3.45 16.48
CA ILE A 28 -7.31 -3.01 15.64
C ILE A 28 -7.92 -1.76 16.24
N SER A 29 -8.05 -0.74 15.42
CA SER A 29 -8.66 0.54 15.78
C SER A 29 -9.63 1.01 14.69
N PHE A 30 -10.53 1.92 15.05
CA PHE A 30 -11.46 2.53 14.10
C PHE A 30 -11.21 4.03 14.04
N ASN A 31 -10.88 4.51 12.85
CA ASN A 31 -10.77 5.93 12.56
C ASN A 31 -12.15 6.45 12.17
N GLU A 32 -12.73 7.31 13.00
CA GLU A 32 -14.09 7.87 12.76
C GLU A 32 -14.11 8.87 11.61
N GLU A 33 -13.05 9.64 11.41
CA GLU A 33 -12.97 10.67 10.36
C GLU A 33 -12.97 10.04 8.96
N GLU A 34 -12.24 8.94 8.80
CA GLU A 34 -12.11 8.22 7.54
C GLU A 34 -13.10 7.05 7.41
N ALA A 35 -13.87 6.77 8.44
CA ALA A 35 -14.75 5.60 8.55
C ALA A 35 -13.99 4.28 8.23
N THR A 36 -12.73 4.17 8.68
CA THR A 36 -11.80 3.11 8.33
C THR A 36 -11.40 2.28 9.54
N VAL A 37 -11.40 0.96 9.39
CA VAL A 37 -10.79 0.04 10.37
C VAL A 37 -9.31 -0.10 10.05
N LEU A 38 -8.47 0.30 10.99
CA LEU A 38 -7.02 0.13 10.89
C LEU A 38 -6.63 -1.16 11.61
N VAL A 39 -5.88 -2.01 10.92
CA VAL A 39 -5.33 -3.27 11.42
C VAL A 39 -3.81 -3.18 11.32
N GLU A 40 -3.17 -2.93 12.45
CA GLU A 40 -1.71 -2.89 12.56
C GLU A 40 -1.20 -4.27 12.96
N LEU A 41 -0.28 -4.82 12.19
CA LEU A 41 0.30 -6.14 12.39
C LEU A 41 1.81 -6.03 12.63
N SER A 42 2.32 -6.89 13.51
CA SER A 42 3.74 -7.15 13.66
C SER A 42 3.98 -8.66 13.76
N ALA A 43 4.76 -9.21 12.85
CA ALA A 43 5.03 -10.65 12.73
C ALA A 43 6.51 -11.00 12.97
N GLN A 44 7.29 -10.10 13.55
CA GLN A 44 8.72 -10.29 13.85
C GLN A 44 9.53 -10.86 12.66
N LYS A 45 9.44 -12.17 12.43
CA LYS A 45 10.21 -12.87 11.38
C LYS A 45 9.50 -12.88 10.01
N ASP A 46 8.18 -12.79 10.00
CA ASP A 46 7.35 -13.01 8.79
C ASP A 46 6.81 -11.71 8.18
N ASN A 47 7.24 -10.54 8.65
CA ASN A 47 6.84 -9.25 8.10
C ASN A 47 7.05 -9.16 6.58
N ALA A 48 8.20 -9.66 6.09
CA ALA A 48 8.49 -9.67 4.66
C ALA A 48 7.51 -10.56 3.87
N LEU A 49 7.06 -11.67 4.45
CA LEU A 49 6.06 -12.56 3.86
C LEU A 49 4.68 -11.88 3.79
N LEU A 50 4.26 -11.25 4.88
CA LEU A 50 2.99 -10.53 4.94
C LEU A 50 2.93 -9.34 3.99
N VAL A 51 4.02 -8.61 3.86
CA VAL A 51 4.13 -7.47 2.93
C VAL A 51 4.21 -7.96 1.48
N GLY A 52 5.08 -8.91 1.20
CA GLY A 52 5.38 -9.40 -0.14
C GLY A 52 6.06 -8.35 -1.03
N TYR A 53 6.22 -8.70 -2.30
CA TYR A 53 6.88 -7.82 -3.27
C TYR A 53 6.09 -6.51 -3.48
N HIS A 54 6.66 -5.40 -3.02
CA HIS A 54 6.05 -4.06 -3.09
C HIS A 54 4.61 -3.98 -2.50
N GLY A 55 4.35 -4.72 -1.41
CA GLY A 55 3.07 -4.70 -0.73
C GLY A 55 1.96 -5.51 -1.41
N LYS A 56 2.28 -6.40 -2.36
CA LYS A 56 1.28 -7.21 -3.07
C LYS A 56 0.55 -8.19 -2.16
N ASN A 57 1.28 -8.87 -1.27
CA ASN A 57 0.67 -9.79 -0.31
C ASN A 57 -0.21 -9.02 0.68
N LEU A 58 0.27 -7.87 1.14
CA LEU A 58 -0.49 -6.99 2.04
C LEU A 58 -1.83 -6.57 1.43
N SER A 59 -1.84 -6.18 0.14
CA SER A 59 -3.06 -5.83 -0.58
C SER A 59 -4.00 -7.02 -0.75
N ALA A 60 -3.46 -8.22 -1.01
CA ALA A 60 -4.24 -9.45 -1.10
C ALA A 60 -4.85 -9.84 0.25
N LEU A 61 -4.07 -9.79 1.33
CA LEU A 61 -4.54 -10.03 2.70
C LEU A 61 -5.67 -9.09 3.09
N GLN A 62 -5.54 -7.80 2.77
CA GLN A 62 -6.58 -6.81 3.02
C GLN A 62 -7.88 -7.17 2.29
N THR A 63 -7.80 -7.60 1.03
CA THR A 63 -8.96 -8.03 0.25
C THR A 63 -9.61 -9.28 0.86
N ILE A 64 -8.81 -10.28 1.22
CA ILE A 64 -9.30 -11.53 1.81
C ILE A 64 -9.95 -11.25 3.16
N LEU A 65 -9.32 -10.48 4.03
CA LEU A 65 -9.89 -10.11 5.33
C LEU A 65 -11.23 -9.38 5.16
N GLY A 66 -11.30 -8.43 4.24
CA GLY A 66 -12.55 -7.71 3.93
C GLY A 66 -13.68 -8.66 3.48
N LEU A 67 -13.37 -9.62 2.60
CA LEU A 67 -14.35 -10.63 2.15
C LEU A 67 -14.78 -11.56 3.28
N MET A 68 -13.88 -12.02 4.13
CA MET A 68 -14.20 -12.88 5.28
C MET A 68 -15.07 -12.14 6.29
N VAL A 69 -14.74 -10.88 6.59
CA VAL A 69 -15.54 -10.03 7.48
C VAL A 69 -16.93 -9.79 6.89
N PHE A 70 -17.03 -9.45 5.61
CA PHE A 70 -18.32 -9.31 4.94
C PHE A 70 -19.17 -10.59 5.02
N LYS A 71 -18.57 -11.75 4.78
CA LYS A 71 -19.27 -13.04 4.88
C LYS A 71 -19.81 -13.30 6.28
N LYS A 72 -19.11 -12.87 7.33
CA LYS A 72 -19.56 -13.08 8.74
C LYS A 72 -20.55 -12.03 9.23
N THR A 73 -20.45 -10.79 8.74
CA THR A 73 -21.24 -9.66 9.26
C THR A 73 -22.38 -9.21 8.34
N GLY A 74 -22.34 -9.57 7.05
CA GLY A 74 -23.25 -9.06 6.03
C GLY A 74 -23.01 -7.61 5.64
N GLN A 75 -21.96 -6.96 6.17
CA GLN A 75 -21.64 -5.54 5.93
C GLN A 75 -20.22 -5.36 5.43
N TRP A 76 -20.01 -4.39 4.52
CA TRP A 76 -18.70 -3.99 4.05
C TRP A 76 -18.10 -2.94 4.98
N PHE A 77 -16.86 -3.16 5.36
CA PHE A 77 -16.05 -2.21 6.09
C PHE A 77 -14.83 -1.84 5.26
N HIS A 78 -14.46 -0.58 5.29
CA HIS A 78 -13.17 -0.16 4.76
C HIS A 78 -12.08 -0.57 5.77
N ILE A 79 -11.35 -1.62 5.43
CA ILE A 79 -10.29 -2.18 6.28
C ILE A 79 -8.95 -1.86 5.63
N VAL A 80 -8.03 -1.30 6.39
CA VAL A 80 -6.66 -1.04 5.98
C VAL A 80 -5.73 -1.84 6.89
N ILE A 81 -4.91 -2.72 6.28
CA ILE A 81 -3.86 -3.45 7.00
C ILE A 81 -2.53 -2.73 6.80
N ASP A 82 -1.77 -2.57 7.87
CA ASP A 82 -0.37 -2.17 7.84
C ASP A 82 0.50 -3.16 8.61
N VAL A 83 1.73 -3.32 8.19
CA VAL A 83 2.72 -4.21 8.82
C VAL A 83 3.94 -3.39 9.19
N ASP A 84 4.14 -3.14 10.49
CA ASP A 84 5.27 -2.39 11.04
C ASP A 84 5.54 -1.05 10.35
N GLY A 85 4.49 -0.30 9.98
CA GLY A 85 4.60 1.00 9.31
C GLY A 85 5.10 0.90 7.87
N TYR A 86 4.91 -0.25 7.22
CA TYR A 86 5.37 -0.47 5.84
C TYR A 86 4.83 0.58 4.87
N ARG A 87 3.55 0.94 4.98
CA ARG A 87 2.92 1.89 4.04
C ARG A 87 3.64 3.24 4.04
N GLN A 88 3.93 3.78 5.21
CA GLN A 88 4.66 5.06 5.35
C GLN A 88 6.11 4.94 4.84
N LYS A 89 6.81 3.87 5.20
CA LYS A 89 8.18 3.61 4.72
C LYS A 89 8.21 3.47 3.19
N ARG A 90 7.23 2.77 2.63
CA ARG A 90 7.13 2.57 1.18
C ARG A 90 6.81 3.87 0.44
N GLN A 91 5.92 4.68 0.99
CA GLN A 91 5.64 6.02 0.45
C GLN A 91 6.91 6.87 0.37
N ALA A 92 7.66 6.97 1.46
CA ALA A 92 8.92 7.71 1.49
C ALA A 92 9.95 7.18 0.47
N GLN A 93 10.05 5.85 0.30
CA GLN A 93 10.90 5.23 -0.71
C GLN A 93 10.50 5.63 -2.13
N VAL A 94 9.21 5.63 -2.44
CA VAL A 94 8.70 6.01 -3.77
C VAL A 94 8.98 7.48 -4.06
N GLU A 95 8.79 8.36 -3.09
CA GLU A 95 9.13 9.78 -3.22
C GLU A 95 10.62 10.00 -3.45
N GLU A 96 11.48 9.29 -2.73
CA GLU A 96 12.91 9.35 -2.90
C GLU A 96 13.36 8.82 -4.28
N MET A 97 12.74 7.73 -4.75
CA MET A 97 12.98 7.22 -6.11
C MET A 97 12.60 8.26 -7.18
N ALA A 98 11.48 8.95 -6.97
CA ALA A 98 11.01 9.99 -7.87
C ALA A 98 11.96 11.19 -7.91
N ARG A 99 12.47 11.64 -6.75
CA ARG A 99 13.47 12.73 -6.67
C ARG A 99 14.76 12.36 -7.39
N ARG A 100 15.30 11.16 -7.15
CA ARG A 100 16.50 10.67 -7.83
C ARG A 100 16.33 10.58 -9.34
N ALA A 101 15.18 10.12 -9.81
CA ALA A 101 14.87 10.07 -11.23
C ALA A 101 14.82 11.48 -11.85
N LEU A 102 14.26 12.46 -11.15
CA LEU A 102 14.28 13.85 -11.59
C LEU A 102 15.70 14.42 -11.66
N ASP A 103 16.52 14.20 -10.61
CA ASP A 103 17.92 14.66 -10.60
C ASP A 103 18.72 14.04 -11.74
N GLN A 104 18.47 12.77 -12.05
CA GLN A 104 19.09 12.09 -13.19
C GLN A 104 18.60 12.69 -14.52
N ALA A 105 17.31 12.98 -14.66
CA ALA A 105 16.76 13.63 -15.85
C ALA A 105 17.38 15.02 -16.06
N LYS A 106 17.53 15.81 -14.99
CA LYS A 106 18.22 17.13 -15.02
C LYS A 106 19.67 17.01 -15.46
N THR A 107 20.37 15.97 -15.00
CA THR A 107 21.80 15.78 -15.31
C THR A 107 22.02 15.28 -16.73
N THR A 108 21.16 14.38 -17.22
CA THR A 108 21.34 13.72 -18.53
C THR A 108 20.60 14.40 -19.65
N GLY A 109 19.58 15.22 -19.37
CA GLY A 109 18.65 15.78 -20.35
C GLY A 109 17.71 14.73 -20.95
N GLN A 110 17.65 13.52 -20.38
CA GLN A 110 16.84 12.41 -20.88
C GLN A 110 15.69 12.07 -19.93
N SER A 111 14.60 11.54 -20.47
CA SER A 111 13.49 11.01 -19.67
C SER A 111 13.93 9.76 -18.92
N ILE A 112 13.53 9.65 -17.66
CA ILE A 112 13.87 8.53 -16.78
C ILE A 112 12.62 7.72 -16.45
N ALA A 113 12.71 6.40 -16.62
CA ALA A 113 11.65 5.46 -16.34
C ALA A 113 11.80 4.87 -14.93
N ILE A 114 10.71 4.89 -14.16
CA ILE A 114 10.60 4.17 -12.88
C ILE A 114 9.66 2.98 -13.09
N ALA A 115 10.22 1.80 -13.05
CA ALA A 115 9.50 0.54 -13.17
C ALA A 115 8.96 0.04 -11.83
N ASN A 116 8.10 -0.97 -11.88
CA ASN A 116 7.61 -1.71 -10.70
C ASN A 116 6.82 -0.87 -9.68
N LEU A 117 6.21 0.23 -10.09
CA LEU A 117 5.28 0.99 -9.29
C LEU A 117 3.85 0.47 -9.45
N SER A 118 3.12 0.33 -8.35
CA SER A 118 1.68 0.08 -8.38
C SER A 118 0.92 1.28 -8.98
N PRO A 119 -0.33 1.11 -9.42
CA PRO A 119 -1.14 2.24 -9.90
C PRO A 119 -1.27 3.38 -8.89
N GLN A 120 -1.37 3.06 -7.60
CA GLN A 120 -1.44 4.04 -6.52
C GLN A 120 -0.12 4.80 -6.36
N GLU A 121 1.02 4.09 -6.40
CA GLU A 121 2.35 4.71 -6.31
C GLU A 121 2.63 5.61 -7.51
N ARG A 122 2.24 5.20 -8.73
CA ARG A 122 2.36 6.08 -9.90
C ARG A 122 1.53 7.36 -9.76
N ARG A 123 0.29 7.24 -9.25
CA ARG A 123 -0.54 8.41 -8.94
C ARG A 123 0.10 9.31 -7.88
N GLN A 124 0.70 8.72 -6.85
CA GLN A 124 1.42 9.47 -5.81
C GLN A 124 2.55 10.30 -6.42
N VAL A 125 3.36 9.73 -7.30
CA VAL A 125 4.45 10.47 -7.97
C VAL A 125 3.90 11.56 -8.90
N HIS A 126 2.80 11.31 -9.62
CA HIS A 126 2.14 12.35 -10.40
C HIS A 126 1.69 13.53 -9.53
N LEU A 127 1.10 13.24 -8.35
CA LEU A 127 0.68 14.28 -7.41
C LEU A 127 1.87 14.99 -6.78
N PHE A 128 2.97 14.28 -6.52
CA PHE A 128 4.19 14.85 -5.95
C PHE A 128 4.83 15.92 -6.84
N PHE A 129 4.77 15.74 -8.18
CA PHE A 129 5.31 16.70 -9.14
C PHE A 129 4.25 17.60 -9.79
N LYS A 130 3.00 17.53 -9.36
CA LYS A 130 1.88 18.24 -10.00
C LYS A 130 2.12 19.75 -10.14
N ASP A 131 2.69 20.35 -9.11
CA ASP A 131 2.90 21.80 -9.03
C ASP A 131 4.31 22.23 -9.47
N ASP A 132 5.14 21.29 -9.95
CA ASP A 132 6.48 21.60 -10.48
C ASP A 132 6.36 22.01 -11.97
N PRO A 133 6.66 23.29 -12.31
CA PRO A 133 6.50 23.79 -13.67
C PRO A 133 7.46 23.16 -14.69
N ASP A 134 8.59 22.64 -14.23
CA ASP A 134 9.67 22.15 -15.09
C ASP A 134 9.60 20.63 -15.31
N VAL A 135 8.68 19.93 -14.64
CA VAL A 135 8.59 18.48 -14.67
C VAL A 135 7.31 18.02 -15.36
N GLU A 136 7.44 17.03 -16.21
CA GLU A 136 6.34 16.29 -16.78
C GLU A 136 6.41 14.82 -16.34
N THR A 137 5.24 14.24 -16.01
CA THR A 137 5.16 12.83 -15.65
C THR A 137 4.01 12.15 -16.38
N HIS A 138 4.26 11.00 -16.96
CA HIS A 138 3.23 10.15 -17.59
C HIS A 138 3.52 8.68 -17.35
N SER A 139 2.49 7.84 -17.52
CA SER A 139 2.65 6.38 -17.41
C SER A 139 2.60 5.74 -18.78
N GLU A 140 3.62 4.93 -19.11
CA GLU A 140 3.78 4.24 -20.37
C GLU A 140 3.79 2.72 -20.19
N GLY A 141 3.35 1.97 -21.22
CA GLY A 141 3.30 0.52 -21.21
C GLY A 141 2.02 -0.05 -20.60
N GLU A 142 1.92 -1.37 -20.59
CA GLU A 142 0.73 -2.10 -20.14
C GLU A 142 1.06 -3.18 -19.10
N GLY A 143 0.09 -3.50 -18.27
CA GLY A 143 0.16 -4.58 -17.28
C GLY A 143 1.38 -4.46 -16.36
N ARG A 144 2.22 -5.52 -16.34
CA ARG A 144 3.42 -5.57 -15.50
C ARG A 144 4.58 -4.72 -16.00
N ASN A 145 4.56 -4.38 -17.29
CA ASN A 145 5.59 -3.56 -17.93
C ASN A 145 5.26 -2.07 -17.88
N ARG A 146 4.13 -1.69 -17.25
CA ARG A 146 3.76 -0.29 -17.12
C ARG A 146 4.67 0.41 -16.14
N GLN A 147 5.30 1.49 -16.61
CA GLN A 147 6.27 2.28 -15.88
C GLN A 147 5.86 3.75 -15.84
N LEU A 148 6.42 4.49 -14.92
CA LEU A 148 6.27 5.93 -14.82
C LEU A 148 7.48 6.58 -15.48
N ILE A 149 7.23 7.53 -16.34
CA ILE A 149 8.26 8.34 -17.00
C ILE A 149 8.29 9.72 -16.35
N ILE A 150 9.49 10.19 -16.02
CA ILE A 150 9.75 11.54 -15.54
C ILE A 150 10.64 12.21 -16.59
N SER A 151 10.22 13.37 -17.08
CA SER A 151 10.95 14.19 -18.04
C SER A 151 10.93 15.66 -17.66
N LEU A 152 11.86 16.43 -18.21
CA LEU A 152 11.80 17.89 -18.19
C LEU A 152 10.91 18.36 -19.34
N LYS A 153 10.21 19.47 -19.12
CA LYS A 153 9.41 20.15 -20.16
C LYS A 153 10.27 20.90 -21.16
#